data_f61f540dfc93f6310cd4604ae91bcab1
#
_entry.id   f61f540dfc93f6310cd4604ae91bcab1
#
_cell.length_a   1.000
_cell.length_b   1.000
_cell.length_c   1.000
_cell.angle_alpha   90.00
_cell.angle_beta   90.00
_cell.angle_gamma   90.00
#
_symmetry.space_group_name_H-M   'P 1'
#
loop_
_entity.id
_entity.type
_entity.pdbx_description
1 polymer ?
#
loop_
_entity_poly.entity_id
_entity_poly.type
_entity_poly.pdbx_seq_one_letter_code
_entity_poly.pdbx_strand_id
1 'polypeptide(L)'
;MKKLLIIILLIIIPFNVYAYEKKEVTLNKCIDGDTAWFNLNEEKIKARFLAIDTPESTNKIEFFGKEASKYTCNKLKKANKIEIEYDENSNKYDKYNRNLVWVWIDNELLQNLIIENGYGKVAYLYGDYKYTDLLKKSEKIAQEKNIGIWNKENNEIQKSSNDNEYGYKFYLICIIILIICYICSKSFRRNINKRVKKE
;
A
#
# COMPACT_ATOMS: atom_id res chain seq x y z
N MET A 1 -24.64 -23.63 -51.99
CA MET A 1 -24.02 -22.28 -52.05
C MET A 1 -24.56 -21.35 -50.98
N LYS A 2 -25.87 -21.19 -50.75
CA LYS A 2 -26.41 -20.31 -49.67
C LYS A 2 -25.95 -20.60 -48.26
N LYS A 3 -25.78 -21.91 -47.89
CA LYS A 3 -25.27 -22.33 -46.58
C LYS A 3 -23.78 -21.97 -46.34
N LEU A 4 -22.97 -22.02 -47.42
CA LEU A 4 -21.55 -21.67 -47.39
C LEU A 4 -21.36 -20.16 -47.20
N LEU A 5 -22.26 -19.34 -47.81
CA LEU A 5 -22.25 -17.87 -47.69
C LEU A 5 -22.55 -17.42 -46.26
N ILE A 6 -23.46 -18.12 -45.55
CA ILE A 6 -23.82 -17.82 -44.15
C ILE A 6 -22.64 -18.12 -43.21
N ILE A 7 -21.90 -19.20 -43.46
CA ILE A 7 -20.72 -19.53 -42.64
C ILE A 7 -19.60 -18.51 -42.82
N ILE A 8 -19.38 -18.03 -44.05
CA ILE A 8 -18.40 -16.95 -44.31
C ILE A 8 -18.81 -15.64 -43.66
N LEU A 9 -20.10 -15.29 -43.61
CA LEU A 9 -20.61 -14.07 -42.99
C LEU A 9 -20.41 -14.09 -41.46
N LEU A 10 -20.52 -15.25 -40.82
CA LEU A 10 -20.29 -15.42 -39.38
C LEU A 10 -18.79 -15.26 -38.97
N ILE A 11 -17.85 -15.51 -39.89
CA ILE A 11 -16.41 -15.37 -39.63
C ILE A 11 -15.96 -13.88 -39.69
N ILE A 12 -16.77 -13.00 -40.33
CA ILE A 12 -16.42 -11.58 -40.51
C ILE A 12 -16.97 -10.70 -39.37
N ILE A 13 -17.71 -11.25 -38.40
CA ILE A 13 -18.15 -10.45 -37.25
C ILE A 13 -16.89 -10.08 -36.48
N PRO A 14 -16.47 -8.79 -36.44
CA PRO A 14 -15.36 -8.37 -35.64
C PRO A 14 -15.71 -8.62 -34.18
N PHE A 15 -15.00 -9.54 -33.54
CA PHE A 15 -15.00 -9.66 -32.10
C PHE A 15 -14.38 -8.35 -31.58
N ASN A 16 -15.22 -7.37 -31.24
CA ASN A 16 -14.75 -6.21 -30.50
C ASN A 16 -14.31 -6.69 -29.12
N VAL A 17 -13.03 -7.04 -28.99
CA VAL A 17 -12.39 -7.20 -27.70
C VAL A 17 -12.29 -5.77 -27.14
N TYR A 18 -13.16 -5.42 -26.23
CA TYR A 18 -13.03 -4.22 -25.43
C TYR A 18 -11.84 -4.45 -24.47
N ALA A 19 -10.64 -4.24 -24.99
CA ALA A 19 -9.48 -4.07 -24.11
C ALA A 19 -9.61 -2.67 -23.49
N TYR A 20 -9.62 -2.58 -22.17
CA TYR A 20 -9.49 -1.29 -21.51
C TYR A 20 -8.20 -0.63 -21.98
N GLU A 21 -8.38 0.53 -22.62
CA GLU A 21 -7.28 1.25 -23.27
C GLU A 21 -6.33 1.79 -22.20
N LYS A 22 -5.06 1.44 -22.35
CA LYS A 22 -4.00 2.05 -21.53
C LYS A 22 -3.87 3.52 -21.90
N LYS A 23 -3.83 4.38 -20.89
CA LYS A 23 -3.69 5.82 -21.04
C LYS A 23 -2.30 6.25 -20.61
N GLU A 24 -1.58 6.91 -21.49
CA GLU A 24 -0.29 7.47 -21.17
C GLU A 24 -0.40 8.60 -20.15
N VAL A 25 0.50 8.60 -19.18
CA VAL A 25 0.57 9.60 -18.10
C VAL A 25 2.00 10.00 -17.83
N THR A 26 2.19 11.15 -17.20
CA THR A 26 3.50 11.56 -16.69
C THR A 26 3.49 11.54 -15.16
N LEU A 27 4.65 11.18 -14.57
CA LEU A 27 4.79 11.20 -13.11
C LEU A 27 4.79 12.65 -12.61
N ASN A 28 3.87 12.96 -11.69
CA ASN A 28 3.86 14.24 -11.00
C ASN A 28 4.60 14.14 -9.64
N LYS A 29 4.23 13.16 -8.80
CA LYS A 29 4.83 13.00 -7.47
C LYS A 29 4.68 11.56 -6.96
N CYS A 30 5.75 10.99 -6.41
CA CYS A 30 5.68 9.77 -5.62
C CYS A 30 5.11 10.07 -4.22
N ILE A 31 4.31 9.15 -3.67
CA ILE A 31 3.78 9.25 -2.31
C ILE A 31 4.38 8.15 -1.46
N ASP A 32 4.10 6.89 -1.79
CA ASP A 32 4.64 5.69 -1.14
C ASP A 32 4.79 4.53 -2.15
N GLY A 33 4.86 3.30 -1.68
CA GLY A 33 5.12 2.14 -2.55
C GLY A 33 3.97 1.79 -3.49
N ASP A 34 2.74 2.20 -3.21
CA ASP A 34 1.54 1.85 -3.98
C ASP A 34 0.63 3.04 -4.33
N THR A 35 1.12 4.24 -4.12
CA THR A 35 0.37 5.47 -4.38
C THR A 35 1.26 6.52 -5.02
N ALA A 36 0.81 7.12 -6.13
CA ALA A 36 1.49 8.21 -6.80
C ALA A 36 0.50 9.24 -7.37
N TRP A 37 0.99 10.43 -7.66
CA TRP A 37 0.30 11.42 -8.48
C TRP A 37 0.82 11.36 -9.91
N PHE A 38 -0.11 11.36 -10.85
CA PHE A 38 0.19 11.45 -12.29
C PHE A 38 -0.51 12.66 -12.90
N ASN A 39 -0.03 13.09 -14.05
CA ASN A 39 -0.76 14.00 -14.92
C ASN A 39 -1.34 13.17 -16.08
N LEU A 40 -2.65 13.23 -16.25
CA LEU A 40 -3.41 12.64 -17.34
C LEU A 40 -4.13 13.78 -18.08
N ASN A 41 -3.76 14.07 -19.33
CA ASN A 41 -4.37 15.15 -20.13
C ASN A 41 -4.51 16.48 -19.35
N GLU A 42 -3.40 16.95 -18.77
CA GLU A 42 -3.32 18.18 -17.95
C GLU A 42 -4.00 18.11 -16.57
N GLU A 43 -4.79 17.08 -16.26
CA GLU A 43 -5.37 16.87 -14.96
C GLU A 43 -4.42 16.09 -14.04
N LYS A 44 -4.32 16.54 -12.79
CA LYS A 44 -3.61 15.78 -11.74
C LYS A 44 -4.53 14.74 -11.14
N ILE A 45 -4.14 13.48 -11.24
CA ILE A 45 -4.87 12.36 -10.64
C ILE A 45 -4.04 11.70 -9.56
N LYS A 46 -4.64 11.39 -8.42
CA LYS A 46 -4.05 10.53 -7.39
C LYS A 46 -4.41 9.08 -7.70
N ALA A 47 -3.40 8.26 -7.90
CA ALA A 47 -3.56 6.85 -8.23
C ALA A 47 -3.20 5.97 -7.04
N ARG A 48 -4.06 5.01 -6.71
CA ARG A 48 -3.82 3.87 -5.81
C ARG A 48 -3.69 2.63 -6.67
N PHE A 49 -2.57 1.94 -6.55
CA PHE A 49 -2.28 0.79 -7.38
C PHE A 49 -3.14 -0.40 -6.94
N LEU A 50 -3.83 -1.02 -7.89
CA LEU A 50 -4.77 -2.11 -7.64
C LEU A 50 -4.09 -3.36 -7.11
N ALA A 51 -4.82 -4.08 -6.27
CA ALA A 51 -4.53 -5.43 -5.82
C ALA A 51 -3.23 -5.61 -5.03
N ILE A 52 -2.58 -4.52 -4.60
CA ILE A 52 -1.37 -4.59 -3.78
C ILE A 52 -1.47 -3.72 -2.52
N ASP A 53 -0.65 -4.07 -1.54
CA ASP A 53 -0.41 -3.31 -0.33
C ASP A 53 1.09 -3.28 -0.05
N THR A 54 1.65 -2.09 0.11
CA THR A 54 3.04 -1.90 0.49
C THR A 54 3.11 -1.35 1.90
N PRO A 55 4.18 -1.61 2.67
CA PRO A 55 4.36 -0.99 3.96
C PRO A 55 4.35 0.55 3.85
N GLU A 56 3.69 1.21 4.78
CA GLU A 56 3.52 2.66 4.81
C GLU A 56 4.86 3.39 5.00
N SER A 57 5.08 4.44 4.21
CA SER A 57 6.31 5.26 4.27
C SER A 57 6.07 6.71 4.70
N THR A 58 4.81 7.11 4.90
CA THR A 58 4.41 8.51 5.14
C THR A 58 3.95 8.75 6.58
N ASN A 59 2.66 8.60 6.89
CA ASN A 59 2.08 9.00 8.18
C ASN A 59 2.55 8.13 9.35
N LYS A 60 2.53 6.81 9.17
CA LYS A 60 3.08 5.84 10.11
C LYS A 60 4.10 5.03 9.34
N ILE A 61 5.38 5.33 9.58
CA ILE A 61 6.45 4.60 8.90
C ILE A 61 6.46 3.17 9.40
N GLU A 62 6.17 2.24 8.49
CA GLU A 62 6.28 0.82 8.75
C GLU A 62 7.65 0.30 8.31
N PHE A 63 8.01 -0.84 8.85
CA PHE A 63 9.23 -1.52 8.43
C PHE A 63 9.18 -1.79 6.92
N PHE A 64 10.30 -1.54 6.24
CA PHE A 64 10.43 -1.67 4.78
C PHE A 64 9.62 -0.66 3.94
N GLY A 65 8.88 0.27 4.56
CA GLY A 65 8.06 1.27 3.83
C GLY A 65 8.90 2.25 3.02
N LYS A 66 10.03 2.72 3.58
CA LYS A 66 10.95 3.62 2.86
C LYS A 66 11.58 2.94 1.64
N GLU A 67 11.95 1.67 1.77
CA GLU A 67 12.53 0.85 0.72
C GLU A 67 11.51 0.60 -0.40
N ALA A 68 10.27 0.24 -0.07
CA ALA A 68 9.17 0.05 -1.01
C ALA A 68 8.86 1.34 -1.77
N SER A 69 8.70 2.46 -1.07
CA SER A 69 8.48 3.77 -1.67
C SER A 69 9.63 4.20 -2.59
N LYS A 70 10.88 4.00 -2.15
CA LYS A 70 12.07 4.31 -2.96
C LYS A 70 12.15 3.45 -4.22
N TYR A 71 11.84 2.15 -4.10
CA TYR A 71 11.82 1.22 -5.24
C TYR A 71 10.81 1.67 -6.30
N THR A 72 9.55 1.85 -5.90
CA THR A 72 8.47 2.30 -6.78
C THR A 72 8.79 3.64 -7.44
N CYS A 73 9.25 4.61 -6.64
CA CYS A 73 9.60 5.93 -7.16
C CYS A 73 10.75 5.90 -8.16
N ASN A 74 11.77 5.09 -7.92
CA ASN A 74 12.89 4.92 -8.84
C ASN A 74 12.46 4.28 -10.17
N LYS A 75 11.57 3.27 -10.10
CA LYS A 75 11.01 2.65 -11.31
C LYS A 75 10.21 3.65 -12.13
N LEU A 76 9.31 4.40 -11.50
CA LEU A 76 8.52 5.44 -12.17
C LEU A 76 9.37 6.57 -12.78
N LYS A 77 10.42 7.02 -12.07
CA LYS A 77 11.31 8.09 -12.57
C LYS A 77 12.21 7.66 -13.72
N LYS A 78 12.55 6.39 -13.81
CA LYS A 78 13.45 5.85 -14.86
C LYS A 78 12.70 5.35 -16.08
N ALA A 79 11.38 5.20 -15.99
CA ALA A 79 10.55 4.73 -17.10
C ALA A 79 10.57 5.75 -18.24
N ASN A 80 10.72 5.26 -19.48
CA ASN A 80 10.57 6.05 -20.69
C ASN A 80 9.10 6.36 -20.97
N LYS A 81 8.21 5.40 -20.64
CA LYS A 81 6.78 5.50 -20.83
C LYS A 81 6.05 4.97 -19.60
N ILE A 82 5.07 5.74 -19.11
CA ILE A 82 4.17 5.32 -18.04
C ILE A 82 2.73 5.33 -18.57
N GLU A 83 2.02 4.27 -18.32
CA GLU A 83 0.61 4.13 -18.69
C GLU A 83 -0.20 3.66 -17.48
N ILE A 84 -1.46 4.06 -17.44
CA ILE A 84 -2.44 3.54 -16.48
C ILE A 84 -3.55 2.80 -17.23
N GLU A 85 -4.07 1.76 -16.60
CA GLU A 85 -5.18 0.95 -17.10
C GLU A 85 -6.20 0.79 -15.97
N TYR A 86 -7.48 1.06 -16.25
CA TYR A 86 -8.56 0.75 -15.31
C TYR A 86 -8.98 -0.71 -15.46
N ASP A 87 -9.41 -1.34 -14.38
CA ASP A 87 -9.93 -2.71 -14.41
C ASP A 87 -11.45 -2.70 -14.51
N GLU A 88 -12.02 -3.53 -15.37
CA GLU A 88 -13.48 -3.62 -15.58
C GLU A 88 -14.23 -4.17 -14.36
N ASN A 89 -13.54 -4.98 -13.55
CA ASN A 89 -14.09 -5.57 -12.34
C ASN A 89 -13.78 -4.75 -11.08
N SER A 90 -13.21 -3.54 -11.24
CA SER A 90 -12.90 -2.61 -10.15
C SER A 90 -13.74 -1.34 -10.26
N ASN A 91 -14.07 -0.76 -9.10
CA ASN A 91 -14.51 0.62 -9.07
C ASN A 91 -13.40 1.54 -9.60
N LYS A 92 -13.79 2.61 -10.30
CA LYS A 92 -12.82 3.58 -10.82
C LYS A 92 -12.13 4.36 -9.71
N TYR A 93 -12.83 4.60 -8.59
CA TYR A 93 -12.34 5.38 -7.45
C TYR A 93 -12.57 4.62 -6.15
N ASP A 94 -11.67 4.83 -5.19
CA ASP A 94 -11.88 4.39 -3.82
C ASP A 94 -12.65 5.44 -2.99
N LYS A 95 -12.90 5.14 -1.72
CA LYS A 95 -13.60 6.05 -0.78
C LYS A 95 -12.86 7.37 -0.50
N TYR A 96 -11.59 7.47 -0.88
CA TYR A 96 -10.76 8.68 -0.75
C TYR A 96 -10.59 9.41 -2.08
N ASN A 97 -11.40 9.06 -3.09
CA ASN A 97 -11.35 9.61 -4.44
C ASN A 97 -9.99 9.43 -5.15
N ARG A 98 -9.29 8.32 -4.84
CA ARG A 98 -8.08 7.92 -5.56
C ARG A 98 -8.48 7.04 -6.73
N ASN A 99 -7.84 7.22 -7.89
CA ASN A 99 -8.05 6.37 -9.06
C ASN A 99 -7.45 4.98 -8.78
N LEU A 100 -8.26 3.93 -8.92
CA LEU A 100 -7.84 2.55 -8.79
C LEU A 100 -7.36 2.05 -10.15
N VAL A 101 -6.04 1.83 -10.29
CA VAL A 101 -5.44 1.57 -11.61
C VAL A 101 -4.33 0.51 -11.55
N TRP A 102 -4.15 -0.16 -12.66
CA TRP A 102 -2.90 -0.84 -13.02
C TRP A 102 -1.94 0.19 -13.59
N VAL A 103 -0.68 0.10 -13.22
CA VAL A 103 0.38 1.00 -13.70
C VAL A 103 1.39 0.19 -14.51
N TRP A 104 1.66 0.68 -15.71
CA TRP A 104 2.60 0.07 -16.64
C TRP A 104 3.78 1.00 -16.83
N ILE A 105 4.97 0.45 -16.82
CA ILE A 105 6.23 1.14 -17.09
C ILE A 105 6.98 0.37 -18.16
N ASP A 106 7.26 1.00 -19.31
CA ASP A 106 7.98 0.36 -20.43
C ASP A 106 7.44 -1.04 -20.78
N ASN A 107 6.10 -1.22 -20.77
CA ASN A 107 5.34 -2.45 -20.98
C ASN A 107 5.40 -3.50 -19.84
N GLU A 108 6.04 -3.22 -18.71
CA GLU A 108 6.02 -4.07 -17.52
C GLU A 108 4.96 -3.60 -16.52
N LEU A 109 4.23 -4.53 -15.90
CA LEU A 109 3.26 -4.20 -14.85
C LEU A 109 4.01 -3.87 -13.55
N LEU A 110 3.94 -2.59 -13.12
CA LEU A 110 4.66 -2.10 -11.95
C LEU A 110 4.27 -2.84 -10.67
N GLN A 111 2.99 -3.16 -10.49
CA GLN A 111 2.53 -3.95 -9.35
C GLN A 111 3.21 -5.32 -9.29
N ASN A 112 3.40 -5.97 -10.46
CA ASN A 112 4.10 -7.23 -10.50
C ASN A 112 5.56 -7.10 -10.08
N LEU A 113 6.24 -6.06 -10.54
CA LEU A 113 7.63 -5.80 -10.16
C LEU A 113 7.77 -5.52 -8.64
N ILE A 114 6.82 -4.79 -8.04
CA ILE A 114 6.78 -4.51 -6.60
C ILE A 114 6.64 -5.82 -5.81
N ILE A 115 5.68 -6.67 -6.19
CA ILE A 115 5.40 -7.94 -5.50
C ILE A 115 6.55 -8.94 -5.68
N GLU A 116 7.03 -9.13 -6.90
CA GLU A 116 8.09 -10.09 -7.23
C GLU A 116 9.40 -9.80 -6.47
N ASN A 117 9.67 -8.51 -6.21
CA ASN A 117 10.86 -8.08 -5.46
C ASN A 117 10.62 -7.92 -3.96
N GLY A 118 9.45 -8.35 -3.45
CA GLY A 118 9.14 -8.38 -2.03
C GLY A 118 8.93 -7.02 -1.40
N TYR A 119 8.53 -5.99 -2.16
CA TYR A 119 8.24 -4.66 -1.64
C TYR A 119 6.78 -4.44 -1.25
N GLY A 120 5.94 -5.46 -1.43
CA GLY A 120 4.54 -5.43 -1.08
C GLY A 120 3.92 -6.83 -1.11
N LYS A 121 2.66 -6.90 -0.78
CA LYS A 121 1.85 -8.13 -0.79
C LYS A 121 0.59 -7.93 -1.63
N VAL A 122 0.00 -9.02 -2.09
CA VAL A 122 -1.32 -9.00 -2.75
C VAL A 122 -2.39 -8.72 -1.70
N ALA A 123 -3.21 -7.70 -1.93
CA ALA A 123 -4.23 -7.26 -0.97
C ALA A 123 -5.39 -6.54 -1.67
N TYR A 124 -6.47 -6.28 -0.90
CA TYR A 124 -7.64 -5.51 -1.37
C TYR A 124 -8.30 -6.07 -2.63
N LEU A 125 -8.44 -7.39 -2.68
CA LEU A 125 -9.11 -8.10 -3.76
C LEU A 125 -10.63 -8.09 -3.51
N TYR A 126 -11.32 -7.10 -4.04
CA TYR A 126 -12.78 -6.97 -3.90
C TYR A 126 -13.53 -7.46 -5.16
N GLY A 127 -12.81 -7.89 -6.19
CA GLY A 127 -13.33 -8.43 -7.43
C GLY A 127 -12.33 -9.37 -8.09
N ASP A 128 -12.73 -9.94 -9.22
CA ASP A 128 -11.87 -10.78 -10.06
C ASP A 128 -11.07 -9.89 -11.01
N TYR A 129 -10.00 -9.29 -10.48
CA TYR A 129 -9.18 -8.33 -11.22
C TYR A 129 -8.25 -9.03 -12.20
N LYS A 130 -8.05 -8.40 -13.35
CA LYS A 130 -7.36 -8.93 -14.55
C LYS A 130 -5.99 -9.57 -14.28
N TYR A 131 -5.20 -9.00 -13.36
CA TYR A 131 -3.82 -9.45 -13.13
C TYR A 131 -3.61 -10.13 -11.78
N THR A 132 -4.69 -10.48 -11.07
CA THR A 132 -4.62 -11.07 -9.73
C THR A 132 -3.81 -12.37 -9.68
N ASP A 133 -4.00 -13.27 -10.65
CA ASP A 133 -3.29 -14.55 -10.67
C ASP A 133 -1.79 -14.38 -10.92
N LEU A 134 -1.41 -13.43 -11.78
CA LEU A 134 0.00 -13.07 -11.98
C LEU A 134 0.63 -12.58 -10.67
N LEU A 135 -0.04 -11.66 -9.96
CA LEU A 135 0.46 -11.11 -8.71
C LEU A 135 0.60 -12.17 -7.62
N LYS A 136 -0.38 -13.07 -7.47
CA LYS A 136 -0.33 -14.19 -6.51
C LYS A 136 0.84 -15.13 -6.80
N LYS A 137 1.10 -15.41 -8.07
CA LYS A 137 2.26 -16.22 -8.47
C LYS A 137 3.58 -15.54 -8.11
N SER A 138 3.70 -14.26 -8.39
CA SER A 138 4.90 -13.48 -8.07
C SER A 138 5.10 -13.33 -6.56
N GLU A 139 4.02 -13.16 -5.78
CA GLU A 139 4.07 -13.15 -4.32
C GLU A 139 4.62 -14.46 -3.76
N LYS A 140 4.12 -15.60 -4.27
CA LYS A 140 4.61 -16.91 -3.84
C LYS A 140 6.11 -17.07 -4.12
N ILE A 141 6.59 -16.62 -5.28
CA ILE A 141 8.02 -16.63 -5.61
C ILE A 141 8.83 -15.76 -4.63
N ALA A 142 8.35 -14.56 -4.29
CA ALA A 142 9.01 -13.69 -3.33
C ALA A 142 9.07 -14.32 -1.93
N GLN A 143 7.98 -14.99 -1.50
CA GLN A 143 7.91 -15.74 -0.24
C GLN A 143 8.90 -16.90 -0.20
N GLU A 144 8.94 -17.71 -1.26
CA GLU A 144 9.88 -18.86 -1.39
C GLU A 144 11.34 -18.41 -1.37
N LYS A 145 11.63 -17.27 -2.01
CA LYS A 145 12.96 -16.65 -2.01
C LYS A 145 13.30 -15.92 -0.71
N ASN A 146 12.36 -15.76 0.21
CA ASN A 146 12.53 -15.08 1.49
C ASN A 146 13.11 -13.66 1.35
N ILE A 147 12.59 -12.85 0.40
CA ILE A 147 13.09 -11.49 0.09
C ILE A 147 12.13 -10.39 0.53
N GLY A 148 12.69 -9.20 0.74
CA GLY A 148 11.94 -7.99 1.09
C GLY A 148 11.14 -8.14 2.40
N ILE A 149 9.85 -7.85 2.36
CA ILE A 149 8.93 -7.99 3.51
C ILE A 149 8.77 -9.45 3.99
N TRP A 150 9.16 -10.43 3.17
CA TRP A 150 9.10 -11.85 3.49
C TRP A 150 10.37 -12.38 4.17
N ASN A 151 11.43 -11.55 4.29
CA ASN A 151 12.66 -11.97 4.95
C ASN A 151 12.44 -12.14 6.45
N LYS A 152 12.67 -13.38 6.95
CA LYS A 152 12.40 -13.77 8.34
C LYS A 152 13.27 -13.01 9.34
N GLU A 153 14.54 -12.77 9.03
CA GLU A 153 15.45 -12.01 9.90
C GLU A 153 14.95 -10.58 10.08
N ASN A 154 14.51 -9.94 9.00
CA ASN A 154 13.94 -8.61 9.03
C ASN A 154 12.68 -8.54 9.88
N ASN A 155 11.83 -9.57 9.81
CA ASN A 155 10.58 -9.65 10.59
C ASN A 155 10.85 -9.87 12.09
N GLU A 156 11.87 -10.61 12.46
CA GLU A 156 12.28 -10.81 13.86
C GLU A 156 12.86 -9.52 14.46
N ILE A 157 13.70 -8.80 13.72
CA ILE A 157 14.22 -7.48 14.13
C ILE A 157 13.08 -6.50 14.36
N GLN A 158 12.09 -6.46 13.47
CA GLN A 158 10.91 -5.60 13.61
C GLN A 158 10.08 -5.95 14.86
N LYS A 159 9.88 -7.25 15.11
CA LYS A 159 9.13 -7.72 16.29
C LYS A 159 9.83 -7.31 17.58
N SER A 160 11.13 -7.53 17.67
CA SER A 160 11.92 -7.16 18.85
C SER A 160 11.96 -5.64 19.08
N SER A 161 12.04 -4.82 18.04
CA SER A 161 12.00 -3.36 18.15
C SER A 161 10.65 -2.84 18.63
N ASN A 162 9.55 -3.42 18.14
CA ASN A 162 8.20 -3.07 18.59
C ASN A 162 7.96 -3.48 20.05
N ASP A 163 8.39 -4.68 20.45
CA ASP A 163 8.24 -5.16 21.83
C ASP A 163 9.00 -4.25 22.82
N ASN A 164 10.20 -3.77 22.45
CA ASN A 164 10.97 -2.83 23.24
C ASN A 164 10.29 -1.45 23.34
N GLU A 165 9.68 -0.96 22.27
CA GLU A 165 8.98 0.33 22.27
C GLU A 165 7.71 0.28 23.14
N TYR A 166 6.94 -0.80 23.10
CA TYR A 166 5.79 -1.00 23.99
C TYR A 166 6.20 -1.13 25.43
N GLY A 167 7.25 -1.89 25.73
CA GLY A 167 7.82 -2.04 27.09
C GLY A 167 8.24 -0.70 27.67
N TYR A 168 8.94 0.14 26.91
CA TYR A 168 9.35 1.47 27.35
C TYR A 168 8.16 2.41 27.61
N LYS A 169 7.17 2.43 26.73
CA LYS A 169 5.94 3.23 26.90
C LYS A 169 5.18 2.81 28.16
N PHE A 170 5.03 1.51 28.39
CA PHE A 170 4.39 0.98 29.60
C PHE A 170 5.14 1.41 30.87
N TYR A 171 6.46 1.32 30.87
CA TYR A 171 7.31 1.75 31.98
C TYR A 171 7.16 3.24 32.28
N LEU A 172 7.13 4.10 31.25
CA LEU A 172 6.88 5.54 31.44
C LEU A 172 5.51 5.82 32.06
N ILE A 173 4.45 5.13 31.61
CA ILE A 173 3.11 5.28 32.17
C ILE A 173 3.11 4.90 33.66
N CYS A 174 3.75 3.81 34.05
CA CYS A 174 3.88 3.40 35.45
C CYS A 174 4.58 4.46 36.30
N ILE A 175 5.68 5.05 35.80
CA ILE A 175 6.39 6.13 36.49
C ILE A 175 5.47 7.35 36.69
N ILE A 176 4.72 7.77 35.66
CA ILE A 176 3.81 8.90 35.76
C ILE A 176 2.73 8.63 36.81
N ILE A 177 2.16 7.43 36.85
CA ILE A 177 1.17 7.04 37.86
C ILE A 177 1.77 7.13 39.27
N LEU A 178 2.99 6.62 39.49
CA LEU A 178 3.66 6.69 40.78
C LEU A 178 3.90 8.14 41.24
N ILE A 179 4.30 9.02 40.34
CA ILE A 179 4.49 10.45 40.61
C ILE A 179 3.17 11.10 41.01
N ILE A 180 2.07 10.82 40.30
CA ILE A 180 0.73 11.34 40.63
C ILE A 180 0.30 10.84 42.00
N CYS A 181 0.44 9.56 42.31
CA CYS A 181 0.12 9.00 43.63
C CYS A 181 0.93 9.66 44.75
N TYR A 182 2.24 9.92 44.54
CA TYR A 182 3.09 10.62 45.50
C TYR A 182 2.63 12.04 45.75
N ILE A 183 2.30 12.80 44.69
CA ILE A 183 1.81 14.18 44.79
C ILE A 183 0.46 14.22 45.54
N CYS A 184 -0.47 13.30 45.18
CA CYS A 184 -1.76 13.19 45.85
C CYS A 184 -1.59 12.86 47.34
N SER A 185 -0.74 11.92 47.71
CA SER A 185 -0.48 11.54 49.10
C SER A 185 0.15 12.70 49.90
N LYS A 186 1.05 13.45 49.29
CA LYS A 186 1.66 14.65 49.92
C LYS A 186 0.66 15.76 50.10
N SER A 187 -0.21 16.01 49.14
CA SER A 187 -1.29 16.99 49.23
C SER A 187 -2.30 16.63 50.33
N PHE A 188 -2.66 15.35 50.42
CA PHE A 188 -3.55 14.81 51.45
C PHE A 188 -2.97 15.03 52.86
N ARG A 189 -1.70 14.67 53.09
CA ARG A 189 -1.01 14.89 54.37
C ARG A 189 -0.94 16.40 54.74
N ARG A 190 -0.71 17.28 53.79
CA ARG A 190 -0.70 18.72 54.01
C ARG A 190 -2.07 19.25 54.46
N ASN A 191 -3.16 18.72 53.88
CA ASN A 191 -4.51 19.10 54.23
C ASN A 191 -4.91 18.61 55.62
N ILE A 192 -4.52 17.40 56.01
CA ILE A 192 -4.73 16.90 57.38
C ILE A 192 -3.99 17.77 58.39
N ASN A 193 -2.70 18.06 58.17
CA ASN A 193 -1.91 18.89 59.09
C ASN A 193 -2.40 20.33 59.22
N LYS A 194 -3.09 20.88 58.19
CA LYS A 194 -3.74 22.19 58.27
C LYS A 194 -5.04 22.15 59.09
N ARG A 195 -5.77 21.03 59.09
CA ARG A 195 -7.00 20.85 59.92
C ARG A 195 -6.66 20.69 61.42
N VAL A 196 -5.66 19.85 61.72
CA VAL A 196 -5.21 19.61 63.10
C VAL A 196 -4.60 20.85 63.77
N LYS A 197 -4.09 21.86 63.03
CA LYS A 197 -3.58 23.11 63.58
C LYS A 197 -4.66 24.19 63.80
N LYS A 198 -5.92 23.94 63.42
CA LYS A 198 -7.02 24.90 63.57
C LYS A 198 -7.98 24.52 64.74
N GLU A 199 -7.79 23.37 65.30
CA GLU A 199 -8.36 22.93 66.59
C GLU A 199 -7.37 23.23 67.72
#